data_e6b2dcbf8f5dde89c7014743de684d8a
#
_entry.id   e6b2dcbf8f5dde89c7014743de684d8a
#
_cell.length_a   1.000
_cell.length_b   1.000
_cell.length_c   1.000
_cell.angle_alpha   90.00
_cell.angle_beta   90.00
_cell.angle_gamma   90.00
#
_symmetry.space_group_name_H-M   'P 1'
#
loop_
_entity.id
_entity.type
_entity.pdbx_description
1 polymer ?
#
loop_
_entity_poly.entity_id
_entity_poly.type
_entity_poly.pdbx_seq_one_letter_code
_entity_poly.pdbx_strand_id
1 'polypeptide(L)'
;SVTGSFNKARQMSPSQAEALFLLQAEILQGADRIDGATAVLSDGLESFPASISLFYARAMAEEQRGNIEAMERDLRAILDMDENNTTTLNALGYTLTVHTTRYAEAAALIEKALSLSPGEPAILDSLGWVYFKLGRENQAIDLLQQAYDKFPDPEVAAHLGEALWSSGREDAALAVWRTSLAKHPGNSHVTDAIERLGAPTDLTDD
;
A
#
# COMPACT_ATOMS: atom_id res chain seq x y z
N SER A 1 28.60 4.18 16.86
CA SER A 1 27.30 4.54 16.27
C SER A 1 26.70 3.32 15.60
N VAL A 2 25.39 3.22 15.53
CA VAL A 2 24.65 2.10 14.87
C VAL A 2 25.18 1.88 13.44
N THR A 3 25.33 2.95 12.67
CA THR A 3 25.89 2.90 11.30
C THR A 3 27.27 2.25 11.25
N GLY A 4 28.16 2.60 12.17
CA GLY A 4 29.51 2.01 12.22
C GLY A 4 29.50 0.50 12.51
N SER A 5 28.55 0.02 13.34
CA SER A 5 28.38 -1.40 13.62
C SER A 5 27.89 -2.17 12.39
N PHE A 6 26.92 -1.62 11.63
CA PHE A 6 26.44 -2.21 10.39
C PHE A 6 27.52 -2.26 9.30
N ASN A 7 28.32 -1.18 9.13
CA ASN A 7 29.42 -1.18 8.17
C ASN A 7 30.45 -2.29 8.48
N LYS A 8 30.79 -2.45 9.75
CA LYS A 8 31.69 -3.54 10.19
C LYS A 8 31.08 -4.92 9.93
N ALA A 9 29.78 -5.11 10.23
CA ALA A 9 29.11 -6.38 10.01
C ALA A 9 29.06 -6.75 8.52
N ARG A 10 28.78 -5.79 7.62
CA ARG A 10 28.79 -6.01 6.15
C ARG A 10 30.18 -6.45 5.64
N GLN A 11 31.23 -5.87 6.18
CA GLN A 11 32.62 -6.28 5.83
C GLN A 11 32.98 -7.68 6.31
N MET A 12 32.45 -8.08 7.47
CA MET A 12 32.69 -9.42 8.05
C MET A 12 31.84 -10.52 7.43
N SER A 13 30.66 -10.17 6.91
CA SER A 13 29.69 -11.10 6.33
C SER A 13 29.17 -10.62 4.98
N PRO A 14 29.99 -10.64 3.90
CA PRO A 14 29.59 -10.15 2.59
C PRO A 14 28.34 -10.84 2.02
N SER A 15 28.18 -12.15 2.29
CA SER A 15 27.01 -12.94 1.86
C SER A 15 25.70 -12.51 2.55
N GLN A 16 25.78 -11.76 3.64
CA GLN A 16 24.62 -11.23 4.36
C GLN A 16 24.50 -9.70 4.22
N ALA A 17 25.38 -9.08 3.42
CA ALA A 17 25.45 -7.63 3.35
C ALA A 17 24.14 -7.00 2.87
N GLU A 18 23.43 -7.60 1.91
CA GLU A 18 22.13 -7.13 1.44
C GLU A 18 21.10 -7.11 2.58
N ALA A 19 20.96 -8.22 3.32
CA ALA A 19 20.05 -8.30 4.47
C ALA A 19 20.39 -7.27 5.57
N LEU A 20 21.67 -6.95 5.74
CA LEU A 20 22.11 -5.94 6.71
C LEU A 20 21.77 -4.51 6.27
N PHE A 21 21.69 -4.22 4.96
CA PHE A 21 21.17 -2.93 4.47
C PHE A 21 19.67 -2.83 4.76
N LEU A 22 18.89 -3.88 4.46
CA LEU A 22 17.45 -3.92 4.75
C LEU A 22 17.17 -3.76 6.25
N LEU A 23 17.83 -4.51 7.10
CA LEU A 23 17.67 -4.43 8.56
C LEU A 23 18.04 -3.04 9.10
N GLN A 24 19.13 -2.44 8.60
CA GLN A 24 19.50 -1.08 9.02
C GLN A 24 18.45 -0.06 8.61
N ALA A 25 17.90 -0.17 7.40
CA ALA A 25 16.85 0.71 6.92
C ALA A 25 15.58 0.57 7.76
N GLU A 26 15.15 -0.66 8.07
CA GLU A 26 14.01 -0.94 8.93
C GLU A 26 14.16 -0.31 10.34
N ILE A 27 15.34 -0.46 10.97
CA ILE A 27 15.62 0.18 12.26
C ILE A 27 15.54 1.70 12.17
N LEU A 28 16.03 2.28 11.06
CA LEU A 28 15.98 3.73 10.86
C LEU A 28 14.55 4.22 10.64
N GLN A 29 13.73 3.50 9.87
CA GLN A 29 12.31 3.80 9.70
C GLN A 29 11.55 3.71 11.02
N GLY A 30 11.76 2.66 11.82
CA GLY A 30 11.18 2.52 13.15
C GLY A 30 11.59 3.61 14.14
N ALA A 31 12.71 4.31 13.88
CA ALA A 31 13.18 5.47 14.64
C ALA A 31 12.79 6.82 14.01
N ASP A 32 11.85 6.83 13.06
CA ASP A 32 11.39 8.01 12.30
C ASP A 32 12.54 8.76 11.56
N ARG A 33 13.58 8.00 11.16
CA ARG A 33 14.75 8.53 10.43
C ARG A 33 14.71 8.11 8.97
N ILE A 34 13.64 8.48 8.26
CA ILE A 34 13.35 8.00 6.91
C ILE A 34 14.43 8.41 5.91
N ASP A 35 14.96 9.64 5.99
CA ASP A 35 16.08 10.07 5.14
C ASP A 35 17.33 9.19 5.32
N GLY A 36 17.59 8.75 6.53
CA GLY A 36 18.68 7.81 6.81
C GLY A 36 18.43 6.43 6.21
N ALA A 37 17.18 5.97 6.22
CA ALA A 37 16.79 4.69 5.62
C ALA A 37 16.97 4.73 4.10
N THR A 38 16.48 5.76 3.42
CA THR A 38 16.63 5.89 1.96
C THR A 38 18.09 5.99 1.54
N ALA A 39 18.95 6.71 2.31
CA ALA A 39 20.38 6.77 2.05
C ALA A 39 21.05 5.38 2.17
N VAL A 40 20.76 4.63 3.25
CA VAL A 40 21.30 3.27 3.45
C VAL A 40 20.86 2.32 2.35
N LEU A 41 19.60 2.40 1.89
CA LEU A 41 19.08 1.57 0.79
C LEU A 41 19.74 1.95 -0.54
N SER A 42 20.03 3.22 -0.76
CA SER A 42 20.78 3.68 -1.93
C SER A 42 22.21 3.15 -1.95
N ASP A 43 22.94 3.20 -0.80
CA ASP A 43 24.26 2.57 -0.66
C ASP A 43 24.18 1.04 -0.91
N GLY A 44 23.08 0.41 -0.48
CA GLY A 44 22.80 -1.00 -0.74
C GLY A 44 22.67 -1.29 -2.23
N LEU A 45 21.93 -0.46 -2.97
CA LEU A 45 21.73 -0.60 -4.41
C LEU A 45 22.99 -0.32 -5.22
N GLU A 46 23.95 0.49 -4.75
CA GLU A 46 25.26 0.59 -5.35
C GLU A 46 26.02 -0.75 -5.31
N SER A 47 25.82 -1.54 -4.23
CA SER A 47 26.46 -2.85 -4.05
C SER A 47 25.67 -3.98 -4.70
N PHE A 48 24.35 -3.87 -4.76
CA PHE A 48 23.39 -4.87 -5.26
C PHE A 48 22.41 -4.24 -6.25
N PRO A 49 22.85 -3.83 -7.46
CA PRO A 49 22.05 -3.03 -8.40
C PRO A 49 20.84 -3.77 -9.01
N ALA A 50 20.71 -5.07 -8.81
CA ALA A 50 19.58 -5.87 -9.25
C ALA A 50 18.75 -6.44 -8.08
N SER A 51 18.88 -5.88 -6.88
CA SER A 51 18.12 -6.34 -5.72
C SER A 51 16.69 -5.79 -5.72
N ILE A 52 15.73 -6.65 -6.04
CA ILE A 52 14.29 -6.35 -5.93
C ILE A 52 13.92 -5.91 -4.51
N SER A 53 14.47 -6.58 -3.49
CA SER A 53 14.17 -6.29 -2.09
C SER A 53 14.63 -4.89 -1.67
N LEU A 54 15.82 -4.44 -2.12
CA LEU A 54 16.32 -3.10 -1.81
C LEU A 54 15.54 -2.02 -2.56
N PHE A 55 15.20 -2.24 -3.84
CA PHE A 55 14.34 -1.32 -4.58
C PHE A 55 12.98 -1.18 -3.91
N TYR A 56 12.34 -2.30 -3.56
CA TYR A 56 11.03 -2.27 -2.92
C TYR A 56 11.07 -1.56 -1.55
N ALA A 57 12.06 -1.88 -0.72
CA ALA A 57 12.24 -1.21 0.56
C ALA A 57 12.45 0.30 0.40
N ARG A 58 13.25 0.73 -0.61
CA ARG A 58 13.46 2.15 -0.87
C ARG A 58 12.20 2.82 -1.40
N ALA A 59 11.45 2.17 -2.27
CA ALA A 59 10.16 2.68 -2.74
C ALA A 59 9.20 2.96 -1.56
N MET A 60 9.08 2.04 -0.61
CA MET A 60 8.23 2.23 0.59
C MET A 60 8.76 3.34 1.51
N ALA A 61 10.08 3.49 1.63
CA ALA A 61 10.67 4.59 2.39
C ALA A 61 10.46 5.95 1.69
N GLU A 62 10.51 6.00 0.36
CA GLU A 62 10.22 7.20 -0.41
C GLU A 62 8.73 7.59 -0.34
N GLU A 63 7.81 6.61 -0.27
CA GLU A 63 6.40 6.86 0.00
C GLU A 63 6.20 7.57 1.34
N GLN A 64 6.82 7.07 2.40
CA GLN A 64 6.76 7.70 3.73
C GLN A 64 7.31 9.13 3.75
N ARG A 65 8.24 9.46 2.83
CA ARG A 65 8.75 10.82 2.63
C ARG A 65 7.82 11.70 1.79
N GLY A 66 6.77 11.12 1.20
CA GLY A 66 5.91 11.79 0.22
C GLY A 66 6.57 11.97 -1.16
N ASN A 67 7.69 11.28 -1.43
CA ASN A 67 8.41 11.37 -2.71
C ASN A 67 7.90 10.31 -3.70
N ILE A 68 6.70 10.52 -4.19
CA ILE A 68 5.97 9.56 -5.04
C ILE A 68 6.70 9.29 -6.36
N GLU A 69 7.39 10.30 -6.91
CA GLU A 69 8.18 10.12 -8.14
C GLU A 69 9.36 9.16 -7.96
N ALA A 70 10.03 9.21 -6.81
CA ALA A 70 11.11 8.27 -6.50
C ALA A 70 10.58 6.88 -6.23
N MET A 71 9.48 6.74 -5.50
CA MET A 71 8.77 5.50 -5.29
C MET A 71 8.38 4.85 -6.63
N GLU A 72 7.71 5.58 -7.52
CA GLU A 72 7.32 5.08 -8.84
C GLU A 72 8.54 4.59 -9.64
N ARG A 73 9.62 5.35 -9.63
CA ARG A 73 10.86 4.99 -10.32
C ARG A 73 11.43 3.64 -9.85
N ASP A 74 11.45 3.42 -8.54
CA ASP A 74 11.97 2.20 -7.95
C ASP A 74 11.05 0.99 -8.24
N LEU A 75 9.73 1.16 -8.14
CA LEU A 75 8.77 0.11 -8.49
C LEU A 75 8.85 -0.25 -9.99
N ARG A 76 9.04 0.71 -10.89
CA ARG A 76 9.24 0.44 -12.30
C ARG A 76 10.56 -0.30 -12.57
N ALA A 77 11.63 0.05 -11.86
CA ALA A 77 12.88 -0.68 -11.97
C ALA A 77 12.74 -2.17 -11.59
N ILE A 78 11.89 -2.49 -10.62
CA ILE A 78 11.56 -3.87 -10.29
C ILE A 78 10.80 -4.52 -11.46
N LEU A 79 9.81 -3.85 -12.05
CA LEU A 79 9.03 -4.41 -13.17
C LEU A 79 9.86 -4.57 -14.44
N ASP A 80 10.91 -3.77 -14.63
CA ASP A 80 11.89 -3.96 -15.71
C ASP A 80 12.73 -5.25 -15.53
N MET A 81 12.94 -5.69 -14.29
CA MET A 81 13.65 -6.93 -13.96
C MET A 81 12.72 -8.16 -13.91
N ASP A 82 11.51 -7.97 -13.40
CA ASP A 82 10.46 -8.99 -13.25
C ASP A 82 9.09 -8.37 -13.55
N GLU A 83 8.69 -8.40 -14.81
CA GLU A 83 7.44 -7.83 -15.31
C GLU A 83 6.17 -8.43 -14.69
N ASN A 84 6.30 -9.61 -14.06
CA ASN A 84 5.22 -10.36 -13.43
C ASN A 84 5.28 -10.32 -11.90
N ASN A 85 6.08 -9.44 -11.33
CA ASN A 85 6.14 -9.25 -9.89
C ASN A 85 4.81 -8.69 -9.36
N THR A 86 3.97 -9.58 -8.86
CA THR A 86 2.59 -9.30 -8.46
C THR A 86 2.49 -8.24 -7.37
N THR A 87 3.38 -8.32 -6.37
CA THR A 87 3.43 -7.34 -5.28
C THR A 87 3.74 -5.94 -5.81
N THR A 88 4.71 -5.84 -6.73
CA THR A 88 5.12 -4.55 -7.31
C THR A 88 4.06 -3.99 -8.27
N LEU A 89 3.42 -4.85 -9.07
CA LEU A 89 2.30 -4.45 -9.93
C LEU A 89 1.16 -3.84 -9.10
N ASN A 90 0.79 -4.49 -8.01
CA ASN A 90 -0.24 -3.99 -7.11
C ASN A 90 0.19 -2.69 -6.40
N ALA A 91 1.40 -2.63 -5.86
CA ALA A 91 1.92 -1.45 -5.17
C ALA A 91 1.96 -0.24 -6.10
N LEU A 92 2.48 -0.39 -7.32
CA LEU A 92 2.52 0.70 -8.30
C LEU A 92 1.11 1.15 -8.69
N GLY A 93 0.21 0.20 -8.98
CA GLY A 93 -1.18 0.51 -9.33
C GLY A 93 -1.91 1.25 -8.21
N TYR A 94 -1.77 0.81 -6.97
CA TYR A 94 -2.34 1.47 -5.81
C TYR A 94 -1.77 2.89 -5.62
N THR A 95 -0.45 3.05 -5.68
CA THR A 95 0.22 4.36 -5.61
C THR A 95 -0.32 5.33 -6.67
N LEU A 96 -0.45 4.88 -7.91
CA LEU A 96 -1.01 5.71 -8.98
C LEU A 96 -2.47 6.08 -8.72
N THR A 97 -3.25 5.20 -8.10
CA THR A 97 -4.65 5.47 -7.75
C THR A 97 -4.78 6.52 -6.66
N VAL A 98 -3.92 6.47 -5.65
CA VAL A 98 -4.00 7.37 -4.47
C VAL A 98 -3.38 8.73 -4.76
N HIS A 99 -2.24 8.78 -5.45
CA HIS A 99 -1.44 9.99 -5.59
C HIS A 99 -1.53 10.68 -6.95
N THR A 100 -2.25 10.08 -7.93
CA THR A 100 -2.37 10.63 -9.28
C THR A 100 -3.79 10.48 -9.83
N THR A 101 -4.00 10.96 -11.05
CA THR A 101 -5.24 10.71 -11.82
C THR A 101 -5.06 9.67 -12.93
N ARG A 102 -3.97 8.90 -12.89
CA ARG A 102 -3.62 7.89 -13.91
C ARG A 102 -4.37 6.57 -13.68
N TYR A 103 -5.67 6.65 -13.43
CA TYR A 103 -6.52 5.51 -13.03
C TYR A 103 -6.57 4.39 -14.07
N ALA A 104 -6.53 4.71 -15.36
CA ALA A 104 -6.56 3.68 -16.41
C ALA A 104 -5.27 2.83 -16.41
N GLU A 105 -4.12 3.45 -16.19
CA GLU A 105 -2.84 2.74 -16.05
C GLU A 105 -2.79 1.94 -14.75
N ALA A 106 -3.25 2.53 -13.65
CA ALA A 106 -3.36 1.87 -12.37
C ALA A 106 -4.22 0.59 -12.47
N ALA A 107 -5.40 0.69 -13.08
CA ALA A 107 -6.27 -0.46 -13.30
C ALA A 107 -5.59 -1.56 -14.10
N ALA A 108 -4.89 -1.25 -15.19
CA ALA A 108 -4.21 -2.24 -16.01
C ALA A 108 -3.11 -3.00 -15.23
N LEU A 109 -2.36 -2.29 -14.37
CA LEU A 109 -1.34 -2.90 -13.49
C LEU A 109 -1.97 -3.86 -12.47
N ILE A 110 -3.04 -3.41 -11.79
CA ILE A 110 -3.71 -4.20 -10.76
C ILE A 110 -4.49 -5.38 -11.38
N GLU A 111 -5.12 -5.20 -12.55
CA GLU A 111 -5.76 -6.29 -13.31
C GLU A 111 -4.74 -7.38 -13.67
N LYS A 112 -3.52 -6.99 -14.12
CA LYS A 112 -2.43 -7.94 -14.35
C LYS A 112 -2.03 -8.64 -13.04
N ALA A 113 -1.89 -7.92 -11.93
CA ALA A 113 -1.60 -8.52 -10.62
C ALA A 113 -2.67 -9.53 -10.21
N LEU A 114 -3.97 -9.19 -10.36
CA LEU A 114 -5.07 -10.09 -10.02
C LEU A 114 -5.10 -11.33 -10.90
N SER A 115 -4.75 -11.21 -12.19
CA SER A 115 -4.65 -12.37 -13.09
C SER A 115 -3.56 -13.36 -12.69
N LEU A 116 -2.47 -12.87 -12.10
CA LEU A 116 -1.35 -13.66 -11.61
C LEU A 116 -1.57 -14.26 -10.22
N SER A 117 -2.33 -13.55 -9.36
CA SER A 117 -2.68 -13.98 -7.99
C SER A 117 -4.18 -13.80 -7.74
N PRO A 118 -5.02 -14.71 -8.29
CA PRO A 118 -6.46 -14.58 -8.16
C PRO A 118 -6.92 -14.66 -6.70
N GLY A 119 -7.77 -13.71 -6.31
CA GLY A 119 -8.44 -13.73 -5.01
C GLY A 119 -7.58 -13.25 -3.84
N GLU A 120 -6.42 -12.65 -4.09
CA GLU A 120 -5.61 -11.98 -3.05
C GLU A 120 -6.35 -10.73 -2.55
N PRO A 121 -6.68 -10.63 -1.23
CA PRO A 121 -7.51 -9.54 -0.71
C PRO A 121 -6.96 -8.14 -0.97
N ALA A 122 -5.65 -7.93 -0.83
CA ALA A 122 -5.03 -6.65 -1.07
C ALA A 122 -5.13 -6.20 -2.54
N ILE A 123 -5.08 -7.14 -3.49
CA ILE A 123 -5.22 -6.84 -4.92
C ILE A 123 -6.69 -6.58 -5.26
N LEU A 124 -7.63 -7.34 -4.65
CA LEU A 124 -9.07 -7.11 -4.82
C LEU A 124 -9.46 -5.72 -4.31
N ASP A 125 -8.95 -5.31 -3.16
CA ASP A 125 -9.16 -3.97 -2.59
C ASP A 125 -8.62 -2.89 -3.52
N SER A 126 -7.36 -2.98 -3.92
CA SER A 126 -6.73 -2.02 -4.83
C SER A 126 -7.48 -1.89 -6.16
N LEU A 127 -7.95 -3.02 -6.74
CA LEU A 127 -8.71 -2.99 -7.99
C LEU A 127 -10.11 -2.40 -7.78
N GLY A 128 -10.76 -2.74 -6.69
CA GLY A 128 -12.03 -2.14 -6.31
C GLY A 128 -11.92 -0.64 -6.13
N TRP A 129 -10.85 -0.20 -5.46
CA TRP A 129 -10.61 1.22 -5.24
C TRP A 129 -10.36 2.00 -6.54
N VAL A 130 -9.50 1.51 -7.44
CA VAL A 130 -9.30 2.17 -8.73
C VAL A 130 -10.55 2.14 -9.62
N TYR A 131 -11.36 1.08 -9.57
CA TYR A 131 -12.64 1.04 -10.28
C TYR A 131 -13.64 2.06 -9.72
N PHE A 132 -13.65 2.28 -8.42
CA PHE A 132 -14.42 3.36 -7.81
C PHE A 132 -13.98 4.73 -8.35
N LYS A 133 -12.67 5.00 -8.40
CA LYS A 133 -12.13 6.25 -8.99
C LYS A 133 -12.43 6.41 -10.48
N LEU A 134 -12.64 5.31 -11.20
CA LEU A 134 -13.08 5.29 -12.60
C LEU A 134 -14.60 5.41 -12.79
N GLY A 135 -15.39 5.51 -11.72
CA GLY A 135 -16.86 5.56 -11.76
C GLY A 135 -17.52 4.21 -12.08
N ARG A 136 -16.80 3.10 -11.93
CA ARG A 136 -17.30 1.74 -12.14
C ARG A 136 -17.90 1.18 -10.84
N GLU A 137 -18.90 1.87 -10.27
CA GLU A 137 -19.38 1.68 -8.90
C GLU A 137 -19.75 0.24 -8.54
N ASN A 138 -20.56 -0.44 -9.37
CA ASN A 138 -20.99 -1.82 -9.04
C ASN A 138 -19.80 -2.79 -9.05
N GLN A 139 -18.89 -2.67 -10.02
CA GLN A 139 -17.69 -3.51 -10.07
C GLN A 139 -16.76 -3.24 -8.88
N ALA A 140 -16.64 -1.97 -8.48
CA ALA A 140 -15.88 -1.58 -7.30
C ALA A 140 -16.44 -2.23 -6.04
N ILE A 141 -17.75 -2.09 -5.79
CA ILE A 141 -18.40 -2.65 -4.62
C ILE A 141 -18.26 -4.18 -4.58
N ASP A 142 -18.44 -4.86 -5.71
CA ASP A 142 -18.30 -6.32 -5.79
C ASP A 142 -16.88 -6.80 -5.42
N LEU A 143 -15.85 -6.08 -5.85
CA LEU A 143 -14.45 -6.40 -5.54
C LEU A 143 -14.10 -6.07 -4.09
N LEU A 144 -14.50 -4.88 -3.62
CA LEU A 144 -14.26 -4.44 -2.24
C LEU A 144 -14.99 -5.33 -1.23
N GLN A 145 -16.20 -5.79 -1.55
CA GLN A 145 -16.92 -6.75 -0.72
C GLN A 145 -16.17 -8.09 -0.64
N GLN A 146 -15.67 -8.60 -1.77
CA GLN A 146 -14.87 -9.83 -1.78
C GLN A 146 -13.58 -9.68 -0.97
N ALA A 147 -12.91 -8.51 -1.05
CA ALA A 147 -11.74 -8.22 -0.23
C ALA A 147 -12.09 -8.22 1.27
N TYR A 148 -13.15 -7.50 1.63
CA TYR A 148 -13.61 -7.36 3.02
C TYR A 148 -14.06 -8.70 3.64
N ASP A 149 -14.75 -9.54 2.87
CA ASP A 149 -15.20 -10.87 3.33
C ASP A 149 -14.01 -11.79 3.65
N LYS A 150 -12.90 -11.64 2.92
CA LYS A 150 -11.68 -12.44 3.12
C LYS A 150 -10.78 -11.85 4.20
N PHE A 151 -10.65 -10.56 4.24
CA PHE A 151 -9.79 -9.84 5.17
C PHE A 151 -10.43 -8.50 5.56
N PRO A 152 -11.19 -8.48 6.67
CA PRO A 152 -11.92 -7.29 7.13
C PRO A 152 -10.98 -6.26 7.80
N ASP A 153 -10.04 -5.74 7.03
CA ASP A 153 -9.11 -4.70 7.43
C ASP A 153 -9.80 -3.32 7.45
N PRO A 154 -9.40 -2.38 8.33
CA PRO A 154 -9.98 -1.05 8.37
C PRO A 154 -9.84 -0.22 7.10
N GLU A 155 -8.76 -0.37 6.34
CA GLU A 155 -8.60 0.32 5.05
C GLU A 155 -9.61 -0.21 4.03
N VAL A 156 -9.74 -1.53 3.93
CA VAL A 156 -10.76 -2.18 3.07
C VAL A 156 -12.17 -1.76 3.48
N ALA A 157 -12.44 -1.67 4.78
CA ALA A 157 -13.72 -1.18 5.30
C ALA A 157 -13.99 0.28 4.92
N ALA A 158 -12.96 1.13 4.94
CA ALA A 158 -13.07 2.51 4.51
C ALA A 158 -13.41 2.61 3.02
N HIS A 159 -12.70 1.89 2.15
CA HIS A 159 -12.93 1.86 0.71
C HIS A 159 -14.32 1.31 0.37
N LEU A 160 -14.72 0.17 0.96
CA LEU A 160 -16.04 -0.42 0.73
C LEU A 160 -17.16 0.51 1.20
N GLY A 161 -17.04 1.06 2.39
CA GLY A 161 -18.01 1.99 2.94
C GLY A 161 -18.14 3.25 2.09
N GLU A 162 -17.03 3.82 1.60
CA GLU A 162 -17.05 4.99 0.71
C GLU A 162 -17.76 4.67 -0.62
N ALA A 163 -17.47 3.53 -1.22
CA ALA A 163 -18.12 3.10 -2.46
C ALA A 163 -19.62 2.87 -2.27
N LEU A 164 -20.02 2.24 -1.16
CA LEU A 164 -21.42 2.03 -0.80
C LEU A 164 -22.14 3.36 -0.54
N TRP A 165 -21.56 4.25 0.25
CA TRP A 165 -22.12 5.56 0.55
C TRP A 165 -22.34 6.39 -0.71
N SER A 166 -21.34 6.48 -1.57
CA SER A 166 -21.40 7.23 -2.82
C SER A 166 -22.44 6.67 -3.81
N SER A 167 -22.76 5.37 -3.72
CA SER A 167 -23.80 4.73 -4.53
C SER A 167 -25.22 4.85 -3.92
N GLY A 168 -25.39 5.57 -2.80
CA GLY A 168 -26.65 5.73 -2.09
C GLY A 168 -27.05 4.53 -1.20
N ARG A 169 -26.15 3.58 -0.99
CA ARG A 169 -26.36 2.41 -0.08
C ARG A 169 -25.90 2.76 1.34
N GLU A 170 -26.44 3.84 1.88
CA GLU A 170 -25.99 4.46 3.13
C GLU A 170 -26.03 3.50 4.33
N ASP A 171 -27.13 2.78 4.53
CA ASP A 171 -27.26 1.81 5.64
C ASP A 171 -26.16 0.72 5.60
N ALA A 172 -25.84 0.24 4.39
CA ALA A 172 -24.79 -0.76 4.23
C ALA A 172 -23.39 -0.17 4.53
N ALA A 173 -23.13 1.07 4.11
CA ALA A 173 -21.89 1.76 4.42
C ALA A 173 -21.72 1.93 5.94
N LEU A 174 -22.76 2.41 6.63
CA LEU A 174 -22.76 2.57 8.08
C LEU A 174 -22.53 1.25 8.81
N ALA A 175 -23.13 0.15 8.34
CA ALA A 175 -22.94 -1.18 8.93
C ALA A 175 -21.48 -1.66 8.80
N VAL A 176 -20.84 -1.46 7.65
CA VAL A 176 -19.42 -1.81 7.42
C VAL A 176 -18.51 -0.98 8.35
N TRP A 177 -18.68 0.34 8.39
CA TRP A 177 -17.87 1.23 9.22
C TRP A 177 -18.06 0.95 10.70
N ARG A 178 -19.32 0.78 11.17
CA ARG A 178 -19.62 0.40 12.55
C ARG A 178 -18.92 -0.89 12.95
N THR A 179 -19.00 -1.92 12.10
CA THR A 179 -18.35 -3.21 12.35
C THR A 179 -16.82 -3.06 12.45
N SER A 180 -16.21 -2.25 11.59
CA SER A 180 -14.78 -1.99 11.63
C SER A 180 -14.36 -1.22 12.87
N LEU A 181 -15.08 -0.13 13.22
CA LEU A 181 -14.77 0.70 14.40
C LEU A 181 -15.02 -0.03 15.73
N ALA A 182 -15.96 -0.99 15.78
CA ALA A 182 -16.15 -1.84 16.94
C ALA A 182 -14.92 -2.72 17.25
N LYS A 183 -14.20 -3.15 16.22
CA LYS A 183 -12.96 -3.95 16.33
C LYS A 183 -11.70 -3.06 16.47
N HIS A 184 -11.71 -1.91 15.82
CA HIS A 184 -10.58 -0.99 15.72
C HIS A 184 -11.02 0.44 16.09
N PRO A 185 -11.29 0.73 17.36
CA PRO A 185 -11.80 2.04 17.78
C PRO A 185 -10.87 3.19 17.36
N GLY A 186 -11.44 4.21 16.73
CA GLY A 186 -10.68 5.40 16.31
C GLY A 186 -9.70 5.18 15.15
N ASN A 187 -9.85 4.10 14.38
CA ASN A 187 -9.02 3.89 13.20
C ASN A 187 -9.21 5.03 12.18
N SER A 188 -8.11 5.68 11.78
CA SER A 188 -8.11 6.88 10.93
C SER A 188 -8.67 6.61 9.53
N HIS A 189 -8.41 5.45 8.90
CA HIS A 189 -8.94 5.16 7.56
C HIS A 189 -10.47 5.29 7.53
N VAL A 190 -11.14 4.72 8.53
CA VAL A 190 -12.61 4.74 8.61
C VAL A 190 -13.11 6.10 9.05
N THR A 191 -12.53 6.71 10.10
CA THR A 191 -12.98 8.01 10.59
C THR A 191 -12.81 9.12 9.57
N ASP A 192 -11.68 9.16 8.86
CA ASP A 192 -11.41 10.14 7.81
C ASP A 192 -12.37 9.98 6.61
N ALA A 193 -12.74 8.73 6.25
CA ALA A 193 -13.75 8.48 5.23
C ALA A 193 -15.13 9.02 5.63
N ILE A 194 -15.57 8.75 6.86
CA ILE A 194 -16.84 9.23 7.42
C ILE A 194 -16.87 10.76 7.43
N GLU A 195 -15.83 11.41 7.95
CA GLU A 195 -15.73 12.87 8.03
C GLU A 195 -15.75 13.52 6.64
N ARG A 196 -14.96 13.01 5.71
CA ARG A 196 -14.85 13.53 4.34
C ARG A 196 -16.17 13.46 3.58
N LEU A 197 -16.96 12.42 3.82
CA LEU A 197 -18.25 12.20 3.16
C LEU A 197 -19.42 12.89 3.87
N GLY A 198 -19.19 13.47 5.06
CA GLY A 198 -20.24 14.06 5.88
C GLY A 198 -21.25 13.05 6.40
N ALA A 199 -20.83 11.79 6.53
CA ALA A 199 -21.66 10.74 7.11
C ALA A 199 -21.80 10.92 8.62
N PRO A 200 -22.85 10.35 9.26
CA PRO A 200 -23.01 10.42 10.71
C PRO A 200 -21.79 9.85 11.44
N THR A 201 -21.27 10.62 12.40
CA THR A 201 -20.11 10.20 13.22
C THR A 201 -20.52 9.38 14.44
N ASP A 202 -21.78 9.53 14.88
CA ASP A 202 -22.37 8.70 15.92
C ASP A 202 -22.92 7.41 15.29
N LEU A 203 -22.09 6.39 15.31
CA LEU A 203 -22.40 5.06 14.77
C LEU A 203 -22.87 4.09 15.89
N THR A 204 -23.27 4.60 17.05
CA THR A 204 -23.88 3.77 18.11
C THR A 204 -25.25 3.26 17.66
N ASP A 205 -25.55 2.00 17.95
CA ASP A 205 -26.88 1.45 17.70
C ASP A 205 -27.92 2.16 18.58
N ASP A 206 -29.00 2.66 17.96
CA ASP A 206 -30.25 2.99 18.65
C ASP A 206 -30.97 1.72 19.14
#